data_88c6f784ed8318a22acd03034e7e2b59
#
_entry.id   88c6f784ed8318a22acd03034e7e2b59
#
_cell.length_a   1.000
_cell.length_b   1.000
_cell.length_c   1.000
_cell.angle_alpha   90.00
_cell.angle_beta   90.00
_cell.angle_gamma   90.00
#
_symmetry.space_group_name_H-M   'P 1'
#
loop_
_entity.id
_entity.type
_entity.pdbx_description
1 polymer ?
#
loop_
_entity_poly.entity_id
_entity_poly.type
_entity_poly.pdbx_seq_one_letter_code
_entity_poly.pdbx_strand_id
1 'polypeptide(L)'
;MQILSEIQRFEGYNELQVEKYISNGEMELNSAEKNVVIHGAEIMLTNREFEILYLLAQSPGRIFSKEQIYDLVWQEPYSGDYNIVMSHIHHIREKIEDNPGKPLYIQTVWGIGYLFNKNLSSSL
;
A
#
# COMPACT_ATOMS: atom_id res chain seq x y z
N MET A 1 32.07 13.67 8.15
CA MET A 1 31.61 13.75 8.50
C MET A 1 31.25 13.52 8.46
N GLN A 2 30.92 13.71 8.19
CA GLN A 2 30.36 13.76 8.41
C GLN A 2 29.81 13.61 8.04
N ILE A 3 29.70 13.91 7.76
CA ILE A 3 28.99 14.04 7.65
C ILE A 3 28.55 13.43 7.40
N LEU A 4 28.31 13.45 7.08
CA LEU A 4 27.73 13.16 7.29
C LEU A 4 27.30 12.99 7.56
N SER A 5 27.32 13.31 7.60
CA SER A 5 26.78 13.42 8.15
C SER A 5 26.46 13.73 8.02
N GLU A 6 26.44 14.28 7.99
CA GLU A 6 25.95 14.77 7.92
C GLU A 6 25.53 14.51 7.24
N ILE A 7 25.42 14.60 6.99
CA ILE A 7 24.80 14.35 6.48
C ILE A 7 24.45 13.73 6.52
N GLN A 8 24.44 13.69 6.42
CA GLN A 8 23.95 13.30 6.74
C GLN A 8 23.52 13.45 7.15
N ARG A 9 23.48 14.07 7.28
CA ARG A 9 22.98 14.44 7.63
C ARG A 9 22.56 14.61 7.50
N PHE A 10 22.50 14.77 7.43
CA PHE A 10 21.91 14.97 7.19
C PHE A 10 21.71 14.42 7.10
N GLU A 11 21.74 14.25 7.68
CA GLU A 11 21.31 13.57 7.44
C GLU A 11 20.35 13.08 7.48
N GLY A 12 19.84 12.73 8.34
CA GLY A 12 18.44 12.38 8.41
C GLY A 12 17.64 12.76 7.18
N TYR A 13 18.03 13.70 6.61
CA TYR A 13 17.49 14.20 5.37
C TYR A 13 17.46 13.11 4.28
N ASN A 14 18.46 12.28 4.22
CA ASN A 14 18.55 11.27 3.18
C ASN A 14 17.42 10.26 3.25
N GLU A 15 16.95 9.97 4.44
CA GLU A 15 15.88 9.00 4.58
C GLU A 15 14.61 9.45 3.90
N LEU A 16 14.41 10.75 3.83
CA LEU A 16 13.23 11.29 3.17
C LEU A 16 13.33 11.19 1.66
N GLN A 17 14.53 10.97 1.15
CA GLN A 17 14.78 10.91 -0.27
C GLN A 17 14.87 9.49 -0.80
N VAL A 18 14.91 8.50 0.07
CA VAL A 18 15.09 7.12 -0.34
C VAL A 18 13.80 6.59 -0.93
N GLU A 19 13.88 6.12 -2.16
CA GLU A 19 12.76 5.43 -2.78
C GLU A 19 12.66 4.05 -2.18
N LYS A 20 11.43 3.61 -1.97
CA LYS A 20 11.17 2.26 -1.52
C LYS A 20 10.34 1.54 -2.56
N TYR A 21 10.88 0.44 -3.03
CA TYR A 21 10.18 -0.41 -3.97
C TYR A 21 9.66 -1.63 -3.23
N ILE A 22 8.43 -1.98 -3.55
CA ILE A 22 7.86 -3.24 -3.09
C ILE A 22 7.51 -4.01 -4.35
N SER A 23 7.98 -5.25 -4.42
CA SER A 23 7.70 -6.11 -5.56
C SER A 23 7.04 -7.38 -5.03
N ASN A 24 5.80 -7.60 -5.40
CA ASN A 24 5.02 -8.76 -4.99
C ASN A 24 4.30 -9.32 -6.20
N GLY A 25 4.74 -10.50 -6.64
CA GLY A 25 4.19 -11.09 -7.85
C GLY A 25 4.50 -10.20 -9.04
N GLU A 26 3.47 -9.82 -9.78
CA GLU A 26 3.61 -8.95 -10.95
C GLU A 26 3.39 -7.48 -10.63
N MET A 27 3.24 -7.15 -9.34
CA MET A 27 2.98 -5.78 -8.91
C MET A 27 4.24 -5.15 -8.35
N GLU A 28 4.50 -3.92 -8.76
CA GLU A 28 5.59 -3.11 -8.22
C GLU A 28 5.04 -1.79 -7.72
N LEU A 29 5.48 -1.39 -6.55
CA LEU A 29 5.07 -0.15 -5.92
C LEU A 29 6.31 0.70 -5.66
N ASN A 30 6.21 1.99 -5.97
CA ASN A 30 7.28 2.94 -5.71
C ASN A 30 6.74 4.04 -4.80
N SER A 31 7.28 4.13 -3.57
CA SER A 31 6.75 5.06 -2.58
C SER A 31 7.10 6.50 -2.88
N ALA A 32 8.23 6.75 -3.53
CA ALA A 32 8.64 8.12 -3.81
C ALA A 32 7.74 8.76 -4.87
N GLU A 33 7.40 7.99 -5.90
CA GLU A 33 6.55 8.47 -6.98
C GLU A 33 5.09 8.14 -6.77
N LYS A 34 4.81 7.30 -5.79
CA LYS A 34 3.45 6.85 -5.47
C LYS A 34 2.79 6.23 -6.69
N ASN A 35 3.52 5.36 -7.38
CA ASN A 35 2.96 4.69 -8.54
C ASN A 35 2.93 3.18 -8.35
N VAL A 36 2.08 2.55 -9.15
CA VAL A 36 1.86 1.11 -9.14
C VAL A 36 2.00 0.64 -10.57
N VAL A 37 2.76 -0.43 -10.77
CA VAL A 37 2.92 -1.07 -12.06
C VAL A 37 2.53 -2.52 -11.92
N ILE A 38 1.64 -3.01 -12.79
CA ILE A 38 1.22 -4.40 -12.78
C ILE A 38 1.37 -4.93 -14.21
N HIS A 39 2.10 -6.03 -14.36
CA HIS A 39 2.39 -6.61 -15.67
C HIS A 39 2.95 -5.58 -16.64
N GLY A 40 3.80 -4.68 -16.11
CA GLY A 40 4.42 -3.66 -16.93
C GLY A 40 3.57 -2.45 -17.23
N ALA A 41 2.31 -2.42 -16.80
CA ALA A 41 1.40 -1.32 -17.07
C ALA A 41 1.22 -0.46 -15.81
N GLU A 42 1.32 0.84 -15.98
CA GLU A 42 1.12 1.75 -14.85
C GLU A 42 -0.37 1.89 -14.53
N ILE A 43 -0.69 1.79 -13.25
CA ILE A 43 -2.06 1.90 -12.76
C ILE A 43 -2.20 3.22 -12.01
N MET A 44 -3.21 4.00 -12.37
CA MET A 44 -3.42 5.32 -11.75
C MET A 44 -4.31 5.17 -10.53
N LEU A 45 -3.74 5.42 -9.36
CA LEU A 45 -4.47 5.44 -8.10
C LEU A 45 -4.51 6.86 -7.57
N THR A 46 -5.56 7.17 -6.79
CA THR A 46 -5.53 8.41 -6.03
C THR A 46 -4.48 8.27 -4.92
N ASN A 47 -4.09 9.41 -4.34
CA ASN A 47 -3.10 9.39 -3.27
C ASN A 47 -3.53 8.48 -2.11
N ARG A 48 -4.79 8.59 -1.71
CA ARG A 48 -5.29 7.80 -0.58
C ARG A 48 -5.36 6.32 -0.91
N GLU A 49 -5.76 6.01 -2.13
CA GLU A 49 -5.78 4.62 -2.60
C GLU A 49 -4.37 4.04 -2.58
N PHE A 50 -3.39 4.80 -3.04
CA PHE A 50 -2.02 4.32 -3.02
C PHE A 50 -1.56 4.09 -1.58
N GLU A 51 -1.86 5.01 -0.67
CA GLU A 51 -1.42 4.87 0.72
C GLU A 51 -1.99 3.62 1.37
N ILE A 52 -3.24 3.30 1.09
CA ILE A 52 -3.85 2.07 1.62
C ILE A 52 -3.15 0.84 1.05
N LEU A 53 -3.00 0.81 -0.27
CA LEU A 53 -2.36 -0.34 -0.91
C LEU A 53 -0.94 -0.52 -0.41
N TYR A 54 -0.19 0.56 -0.31
CA TYR A 54 1.20 0.52 0.15
C TYR A 54 1.29 -0.01 1.59
N LEU A 55 0.39 0.44 2.46
CA LEU A 55 0.34 -0.04 3.84
C LEU A 55 0.20 -1.55 3.88
N LEU A 56 -0.75 -2.08 3.14
CA LEU A 56 -1.01 -3.52 3.14
C LEU A 56 0.14 -4.29 2.51
N ALA A 57 0.69 -3.77 1.42
CA ALA A 57 1.73 -4.47 0.66
C ALA A 57 3.08 -4.48 1.37
N GLN A 58 3.31 -3.59 2.32
CA GLN A 58 4.54 -3.59 3.11
C GLN A 58 4.64 -4.81 4.02
N SER A 59 3.51 -5.39 4.38
CA SER A 59 3.47 -6.49 5.34
C SER A 59 2.52 -7.57 4.81
N PRO A 60 2.90 -8.26 3.72
CA PRO A 60 2.02 -9.28 3.14
C PRO A 60 1.64 -10.33 4.17
N GLY A 61 0.39 -10.72 4.17
CA GLY A 61 -0.15 -11.69 5.11
C GLY A 61 -0.61 -11.12 6.43
N ARG A 62 -0.26 -9.87 6.73
CA ARG A 62 -0.71 -9.23 7.96
C ARG A 62 -2.13 -8.71 7.77
N ILE A 63 -2.99 -8.99 8.74
CA ILE A 63 -4.38 -8.55 8.70
C ILE A 63 -4.48 -7.17 9.36
N PHE A 64 -5.10 -6.23 8.64
CA PHE A 64 -5.38 -4.90 9.17
C PHE A 64 -6.89 -4.75 9.23
N SER A 65 -7.42 -4.35 10.38
CA SER A 65 -8.83 -4.02 10.48
C SER A 65 -9.09 -2.69 9.76
N LYS A 66 -10.35 -2.45 9.42
CA LYS A 66 -10.68 -1.16 8.79
C LYS A 66 -10.34 0.01 9.73
N GLU A 67 -10.47 -0.21 11.03
CA GLU A 67 -10.10 0.80 12.02
C GLU A 67 -8.61 1.09 11.97
N GLN A 68 -7.80 0.04 11.91
CA GLN A 68 -6.35 0.22 11.83
C GLN A 68 -5.94 0.90 10.53
N ILE A 69 -6.56 0.53 9.43
CA ILE A 69 -6.27 1.18 8.15
C ILE A 69 -6.60 2.66 8.24
N TYR A 70 -7.76 3.00 8.79
CA TYR A 70 -8.14 4.39 8.93
C TYR A 70 -7.13 5.15 9.77
N ASP A 71 -6.83 4.65 10.95
CA ASP A 71 -5.93 5.35 11.87
C ASP A 71 -4.54 5.56 11.26
N LEU A 72 -4.03 4.55 10.56
CA LEU A 72 -2.67 4.63 10.03
C LEU A 72 -2.58 5.48 8.77
N VAL A 73 -3.62 5.48 7.93
CA VAL A 73 -3.58 6.19 6.67
C VAL A 73 -4.09 7.62 6.81
N TRP A 74 -5.20 7.82 7.50
CA TRP A 74 -5.76 9.17 7.66
C TRP A 74 -5.05 9.97 8.73
N GLN A 75 -4.50 9.30 9.74
CA GLN A 75 -3.71 9.96 10.80
C GLN A 75 -4.49 11.07 11.50
N GLU A 76 -5.76 10.82 11.73
CA GLU A 76 -6.63 11.77 12.42
C GLU A 76 -7.65 11.00 13.24
N PRO A 77 -8.26 11.64 14.25
CA PRO A 77 -9.22 10.94 15.07
C PRO A 77 -10.38 10.43 14.22
N TYR A 78 -10.79 9.23 14.53
CA TYR A 78 -11.90 8.61 13.83
C TYR A 78 -13.17 9.42 14.04
N SER A 79 -13.91 9.67 12.96
CA SER A 79 -15.11 10.50 13.00
C SER A 79 -16.40 9.68 12.92
N GLY A 80 -16.31 8.36 13.00
CA GLY A 80 -17.50 7.53 13.11
C GLY A 80 -17.88 6.72 11.88
N ASP A 81 -17.15 6.84 10.78
CA ASP A 81 -17.54 6.14 9.56
C ASP A 81 -16.36 5.41 8.92
N TYR A 82 -16.17 4.16 9.33
CA TYR A 82 -15.13 3.33 8.72
C TYR A 82 -15.52 2.81 7.33
N ASN A 83 -16.75 3.07 6.89
CA ASN A 83 -17.17 2.66 5.55
C ASN A 83 -16.36 3.33 4.46
N ILE A 84 -15.73 4.47 4.78
CA ILE A 84 -14.85 5.14 3.84
C ILE A 84 -13.68 4.25 3.44
N VAL A 85 -13.17 3.45 4.39
CA VAL A 85 -12.10 2.49 4.10
C VAL A 85 -12.59 1.43 3.13
N MET A 86 -13.77 0.88 3.38
CA MET A 86 -14.35 -0.15 2.52
C MET A 86 -14.55 0.38 1.10
N SER A 87 -15.00 1.61 0.98
CA SER A 87 -15.22 2.24 -0.33
C SER A 87 -13.90 2.39 -1.09
N HIS A 88 -12.84 2.81 -0.39
CA HIS A 88 -11.52 2.91 -1.01
C HIS A 88 -10.98 1.55 -1.44
N ILE A 89 -11.15 0.52 -0.60
CA ILE A 89 -10.73 -0.83 -0.95
C ILE A 89 -11.45 -1.29 -2.22
N HIS A 90 -12.75 -1.02 -2.31
CA HIS A 90 -13.51 -1.36 -3.50
C HIS A 90 -12.92 -0.71 -4.76
N HIS A 91 -12.63 0.59 -4.69
CA HIS A 91 -12.09 1.31 -5.83
C HIS A 91 -10.68 0.82 -6.19
N ILE A 92 -9.86 0.51 -5.18
CA ILE A 92 -8.53 -0.04 -5.45
C ILE A 92 -8.66 -1.34 -6.22
N ARG A 93 -9.54 -2.23 -5.75
CA ARG A 93 -9.74 -3.53 -6.41
C ARG A 93 -10.18 -3.38 -7.86
N GLU A 94 -11.04 -2.41 -8.12
CA GLU A 94 -11.48 -2.17 -9.49
C GLU A 94 -10.32 -1.79 -10.40
N LYS A 95 -9.27 -1.17 -9.84
CA LYS A 95 -8.14 -0.69 -10.62
C LYS A 95 -7.01 -1.71 -10.73
N ILE A 96 -6.80 -2.54 -9.70
CA ILE A 96 -5.62 -3.43 -9.68
C ILE A 96 -5.95 -4.90 -9.89
N GLU A 97 -7.18 -5.34 -9.58
CA GLU A 97 -7.52 -6.76 -9.68
C GLU A 97 -8.07 -7.08 -11.06
N ASP A 98 -7.65 -8.21 -11.64
CA ASP A 98 -8.23 -8.69 -12.89
C ASP A 98 -9.71 -8.97 -12.72
N ASN A 99 -10.07 -9.53 -11.57
CA ASN A 99 -11.46 -9.79 -11.23
C ASN A 99 -11.70 -9.28 -9.81
N PRO A 100 -12.27 -8.08 -9.66
CA PRO A 100 -12.50 -7.52 -8.32
C PRO A 100 -13.36 -8.42 -7.43
N GLY A 101 -14.20 -9.27 -8.00
CA GLY A 101 -15.02 -10.20 -7.23
C GLY A 101 -14.24 -11.39 -6.71
N LYS A 102 -13.04 -11.63 -7.26
CA LYS A 102 -12.14 -12.68 -6.78
C LYS A 102 -10.74 -12.09 -6.68
N PRO A 103 -10.52 -11.22 -5.71
CA PRO A 103 -9.28 -10.45 -5.66
C PRO A 103 -8.06 -11.33 -5.36
N LEU A 104 -7.01 -11.07 -6.09
CA LEU A 104 -5.73 -11.75 -5.91
C LEU A 104 -4.84 -11.00 -4.93
N TYR A 105 -4.80 -9.67 -5.01
CA TYR A 105 -3.87 -8.85 -4.24
C TYR A 105 -4.41 -8.48 -2.86
N ILE A 106 -5.56 -7.85 -2.80
CA ILE A 106 -6.17 -7.46 -1.52
C ILE A 106 -7.30 -8.42 -1.20
N GLN A 107 -7.11 -9.18 -0.15
CA GLN A 107 -8.07 -10.21 0.25
C GLN A 107 -8.79 -9.79 1.51
N THR A 108 -10.07 -10.15 1.60
CA THR A 108 -10.90 -9.90 2.76
C THR A 108 -10.82 -11.07 3.72
N VAL A 109 -10.61 -10.75 5.00
CA VAL A 109 -10.76 -11.74 6.06
C VAL A 109 -12.06 -11.38 6.76
N TRP A 110 -13.08 -12.15 6.48
CA TRP A 110 -14.45 -11.81 6.89
C TRP A 110 -14.56 -11.63 8.41
N GLY A 111 -15.14 -10.50 8.79
CA GLY A 111 -15.33 -10.17 10.19
C GLY A 111 -14.09 -9.62 10.87
N ILE A 112 -12.94 -9.53 10.16
CA ILE A 112 -11.69 -9.08 10.77
C ILE A 112 -11.09 -7.91 10.02
N GLY A 113 -10.87 -8.03 8.71
CA GLY A 113 -10.26 -6.94 7.96
C GLY A 113 -9.73 -7.39 6.61
N TYR A 114 -8.57 -6.83 6.25
CA TYR A 114 -7.99 -7.03 4.93
C TYR A 114 -6.52 -7.38 5.05
N LEU A 115 -6.01 -8.08 4.06
CA LEU A 115 -4.59 -8.37 3.99
C LEU A 115 -4.12 -8.33 2.54
N PHE A 116 -2.81 -8.14 2.37
CA PHE A 116 -2.19 -8.29 1.07
C PHE A 116 -1.71 -9.73 0.94
N ASN A 117 -2.02 -10.34 -0.18
CA ASN A 117 -1.71 -11.76 -0.41
C ASN A 117 -0.19 -12.01 -0.35
N LYS A 118 0.22 -12.90 0.54
CA LYS A 118 1.65 -13.22 0.70
C LYS A 118 2.11 -14.34 -0.22
N ASN A 119 1.18 -14.97 -0.92
CA ASN A 119 1.49 -16.15 -1.73
C ASN A 119 1.57 -15.84 -3.21
N LEU A 120 1.84 -14.59 -3.56
CA LEU A 120 2.04 -14.20 -4.95
C LEU A 120 3.38 -14.68 -5.45
N SER A 121 3.42 -15.07 -6.72
CA SER A 121 4.68 -15.45 -7.35
C SER A 121 4.76 -14.78 -8.70
N SER A 122 5.98 -14.42 -9.11
CA SER A 122 6.21 -13.86 -10.41
C SER A 122 6.06 -14.94 -11.48
N SER A 123 5.57 -14.52 -12.64
CA SER A 123 5.59 -15.37 -13.82
C SER A 123 7.00 -15.39 -14.35
N LEU A 124 7.62 -16.52 -14.38
CA LEU A 124 8.99 -16.63 -14.90
C LEU A 124 9.01 -17.43 -16.19
#